data_961621f2937daf89091e32b30b283683
#
_entry.id   961621f2937daf89091e32b30b283683
#
_cell.length_a   1.000
_cell.length_b   1.000
_cell.length_c   1.000
_cell.angle_alpha   90.00
_cell.angle_beta   90.00
_cell.angle_gamma   90.00
#
_symmetry.space_group_name_H-M   'P 1'
#
loop_
_entity.id
_entity.type
_entity.pdbx_description
1 polymer ?
#
loop_
_entity_poly.entity_id
_entity_poly.type
_entity_poly.pdbx_seq_one_letter_code
_entity_poly.pdbx_strand_id
1 'polypeptide(L)'
;FYNALGRAVTAVPSHCVFGIFMGYYYGVAKYCAVRKSWRKESIYQFLSLLVPLLMHGAYDFTAASAESGLSAMFLIYIVVIDVVALVMVGRMSRNDSQIREEYDEQQRRWP
;
A
#
# COMPACT_ATOMS: atom_id res chain seq x y z
N PHE A 1 29.23 8.31 -0.76
CA PHE A 1 28.46 8.85 0.38
C PHE A 1 27.12 9.48 -0.09
N TYR A 2 27.18 10.37 -1.07
CA TYR A 2 25.98 11.03 -1.59
C TYR A 2 24.98 10.05 -2.22
N ASN A 3 25.45 9.03 -2.94
CA ASN A 3 24.60 7.99 -3.53
C ASN A 3 23.92 7.13 -2.46
N ALA A 4 24.66 6.78 -1.41
CA ALA A 4 24.09 6.01 -0.30
C ALA A 4 23.03 6.81 0.48
N LEU A 5 23.29 8.08 0.72
CA LEU A 5 22.35 8.99 1.40
C LEU A 5 21.09 9.20 0.55
N GLY A 6 21.25 9.43 -0.76
CA GLY A 6 20.13 9.57 -1.69
C GLY A 6 19.26 8.31 -1.73
N ARG A 7 19.87 7.13 -1.78
CA ARG A 7 19.14 5.85 -1.73
C ARG A 7 18.42 5.66 -0.41
N ALA A 8 19.03 6.03 0.72
CA ALA A 8 18.39 5.95 2.03
C ALA A 8 17.15 6.87 2.10
N VAL A 9 17.28 8.11 1.64
CA VAL A 9 16.20 9.09 1.64
C VAL A 9 15.02 8.67 0.75
N THR A 10 15.30 8.01 -0.39
CA THR A 10 14.25 7.54 -1.31
C THR A 10 13.71 6.16 -0.93
N ALA A 11 14.56 5.28 -0.37
CA ALA A 11 14.18 3.92 -0.03
C ALA A 11 13.23 3.85 1.17
N VAL A 12 13.47 4.65 2.21
CA VAL A 12 12.63 4.63 3.42
C VAL A 12 11.18 5.03 3.13
N PRO A 13 10.88 6.17 2.46
CA PRO A 13 9.50 6.48 2.08
C PRO A 13 8.87 5.43 1.17
N SER A 14 9.61 4.89 0.22
CA SER A 14 9.11 3.88 -0.72
C SER A 14 8.71 2.58 -0.01
N HIS A 15 9.51 2.13 0.96
CA HIS A 15 9.18 0.95 1.77
C HIS A 15 7.97 1.20 2.66
N CYS A 16 7.79 2.40 3.20
CA CYS A 16 6.59 2.80 3.92
C CYS A 16 5.35 2.74 3.02
N VAL A 17 5.46 3.23 1.78
CA VAL A 17 4.39 3.16 0.77
C VAL A 17 4.01 1.71 0.47
N PHE A 18 4.99 0.84 0.29
CA PHE A 18 4.74 -0.59 0.05
C PHE A 18 4.00 -1.23 1.23
N GLY A 19 4.36 -0.87 2.46
CA GLY A 19 3.66 -1.31 3.66
C GLY A 19 2.22 -0.80 3.73
N ILE A 20 1.97 0.43 3.31
CA ILE A 20 0.62 1.02 3.24
C ILE A 20 -0.25 0.25 2.25
N PHE A 21 0.25 -0.04 1.05
CA PHE A 21 -0.48 -0.83 0.06
C PHE A 21 -0.76 -2.24 0.55
N MET A 22 0.22 -2.89 1.15
CA MET A 22 0.05 -4.22 1.75
C MET A 22 -1.05 -4.20 2.82
N GLY A 23 -1.00 -3.24 3.73
CA GLY A 23 -1.99 -3.08 4.80
C GLY A 23 -3.38 -2.79 4.28
N TYR A 24 -3.50 -1.98 3.22
CA TYR A 24 -4.77 -1.68 2.59
C TYR A 24 -5.44 -2.95 2.05
N TYR A 25 -4.75 -3.70 1.21
CA TYR A 25 -5.29 -4.93 0.62
C TYR A 25 -5.56 -6.00 1.66
N TYR A 26 -4.70 -6.13 2.65
CA TYR A 26 -4.91 -7.06 3.75
C TYR A 26 -6.14 -6.68 4.59
N GLY A 27 -6.32 -5.38 4.85
CA GLY A 27 -7.51 -4.88 5.55
C GLY A 27 -8.80 -5.14 4.80
N VAL A 28 -8.79 -4.97 3.47
CA VAL A 28 -9.95 -5.30 2.61
C VAL A 28 -10.21 -6.81 2.62
N ALA A 29 -9.17 -7.65 2.63
CA ALA A 29 -9.31 -9.09 2.76
C ALA A 29 -10.00 -9.49 4.07
N LYS A 30 -9.60 -8.88 5.17
CA LYS A 30 -10.24 -9.09 6.48
C LYS A 30 -11.70 -8.67 6.48
N TYR A 31 -12.02 -7.55 5.86
CA TYR A 31 -13.39 -7.08 5.69
C TYR A 31 -14.24 -8.09 4.90
N CYS A 32 -13.69 -8.63 3.81
CA CYS A 32 -14.35 -9.67 3.02
C CYS A 32 -14.52 -10.97 3.81
N ALA A 33 -13.58 -11.34 4.66
CA ALA A 33 -13.67 -12.51 5.54
C ALA A 33 -14.85 -12.38 6.51
N VAL A 34 -15.02 -11.22 7.14
CA VAL A 34 -16.15 -10.93 8.04
C VAL A 34 -17.49 -11.05 7.32
N ARG A 35 -17.56 -10.66 6.05
CA ARG A 35 -18.77 -10.79 5.20
C ARG A 35 -18.92 -12.17 4.56
N LYS A 36 -18.07 -13.15 4.91
CA LYS A 36 -18.11 -14.53 4.40
C LYS A 36 -17.91 -14.64 2.89
N SER A 37 -17.18 -13.71 2.27
CA SER A 37 -16.82 -13.74 0.85
C SER A 37 -15.43 -14.37 0.66
N TRP A 38 -15.37 -15.68 0.69
CA TRP A 38 -14.11 -16.45 0.62
C TRP A 38 -13.27 -16.16 -0.63
N ARG A 39 -13.94 -16.02 -1.79
CA ARG A 39 -13.23 -15.72 -3.04
C ARG A 39 -12.56 -14.35 -3.01
N LYS A 40 -13.29 -13.33 -2.56
CA LYS A 40 -12.78 -11.96 -2.45
C LYS A 40 -11.65 -11.88 -1.43
N GLU A 41 -11.78 -12.56 -0.30
CA GLU A 41 -10.74 -12.65 0.71
C GLU A 41 -9.43 -13.17 0.12
N SER A 42 -9.49 -14.32 -0.59
CA SER A 42 -8.31 -14.92 -1.21
C SER A 42 -7.67 -14.01 -2.25
N ILE A 43 -8.48 -13.35 -3.08
CA ILE A 43 -8.00 -12.42 -4.10
C ILE A 43 -7.28 -11.24 -3.45
N TYR A 44 -7.86 -10.63 -2.42
CA TYR A 44 -7.25 -9.48 -1.74
C TYR A 44 -6.02 -9.86 -0.93
N GLN A 45 -5.98 -11.04 -0.34
CA GLN A 45 -4.76 -11.55 0.30
C GLN A 45 -3.62 -11.73 -0.72
N PHE A 46 -3.94 -12.28 -1.89
CA PHE A 46 -2.98 -12.41 -2.98
C PHE A 46 -2.49 -11.03 -3.46
N LEU A 47 -3.41 -10.08 -3.64
CA LEU A 47 -3.07 -8.71 -4.03
C LEU A 47 -2.22 -7.99 -2.98
N SER A 48 -2.43 -8.27 -1.70
CA SER A 48 -1.63 -7.68 -0.62
C SER A 48 -0.14 -8.02 -0.71
N LEU A 49 0.18 -9.15 -1.33
CA LEU A 49 1.55 -9.58 -1.58
C LEU A 49 2.04 -9.18 -2.97
N LEU A 50 1.18 -9.34 -3.99
CA LEU A 50 1.54 -9.11 -5.38
C LEU A 50 1.79 -7.63 -5.68
N VAL A 51 0.92 -6.73 -5.22
CA VAL A 51 1.03 -5.31 -5.52
C VAL A 51 2.31 -4.69 -4.95
N PRO A 52 2.66 -4.89 -3.66
CA PRO A 52 3.94 -4.40 -3.14
C PRO A 52 5.15 -5.03 -3.83
N LEU A 53 5.06 -6.29 -4.20
CA LEU A 53 6.14 -6.98 -4.92
C LEU A 53 6.39 -6.35 -6.29
N LEU A 54 5.32 -6.08 -7.05
CA LEU A 54 5.44 -5.42 -8.34
C LEU A 54 5.94 -3.98 -8.21
N MET A 55 5.48 -3.25 -7.21
CA MET A 55 5.95 -1.89 -6.93
C MET A 55 7.42 -1.87 -6.54
N HIS A 56 7.86 -2.82 -5.73
CA HIS A 56 9.26 -2.95 -5.35
C HIS A 56 10.15 -3.29 -6.56
N GLY A 57 9.69 -4.20 -7.42
CA GLY A 57 10.40 -4.51 -8.66
C GLY A 57 10.48 -3.31 -9.60
N ALA A 58 9.42 -2.54 -9.75
CA ALA A 58 9.42 -1.31 -10.54
C ALA A 58 10.36 -0.26 -9.93
N TYR A 59 10.40 -0.15 -8.62
CA TYR A 59 11.34 0.73 -7.92
C TYR A 59 12.79 0.37 -8.22
N ASP A 60 13.14 -0.92 -8.09
CA ASP A 60 14.49 -1.40 -8.36
C ASP A 60 14.89 -1.20 -9.83
N PHE A 61 13.95 -1.46 -10.76
CA PHE A 61 14.17 -1.26 -12.18
C PHE A 61 14.43 0.22 -12.51
N THR A 62 13.60 1.13 -11.99
CA THR A 62 13.78 2.56 -12.23
C THR A 62 15.03 3.11 -11.55
N ALA A 63 15.37 2.62 -10.37
CA ALA A 63 16.60 2.99 -9.67
C ALA A 63 17.86 2.54 -10.45
N ALA A 64 17.85 1.31 -10.98
CA ALA A 64 18.94 0.81 -11.82
C ALA A 64 19.06 1.62 -13.13
N SER A 65 17.94 2.03 -13.71
CA SER A 65 17.89 2.83 -14.94
C SER A 65 18.29 4.30 -14.72
N ALA A 66 18.29 4.79 -13.49
CA ALA A 66 18.64 6.17 -13.16
C ALA A 66 20.09 6.52 -13.55
N GLU A 67 20.98 5.53 -13.53
CA GLU A 67 22.38 5.72 -13.97
C GLU A 67 22.50 6.02 -15.47
N SER A 68 21.51 5.62 -16.27
CA SER A 68 21.49 5.82 -17.72
C SER A 68 20.69 7.04 -18.17
N GLY A 69 20.41 8.00 -17.29
CA GLY A 69 19.76 9.26 -17.62
C GLY A 69 18.24 9.29 -17.39
N LEU A 70 17.67 8.25 -16.79
CA LEU A 70 16.24 8.16 -16.48
C LEU A 70 15.91 8.61 -15.05
N SER A 71 16.77 9.43 -14.45
CA SER A 71 16.59 9.93 -13.07
C SER A 71 15.31 10.74 -12.88
N ALA A 72 14.86 11.47 -13.90
CA ALA A 72 13.62 12.24 -13.87
C ALA A 72 12.41 11.31 -13.76
N MET A 73 12.38 10.20 -14.49
CA MET A 73 11.31 9.20 -14.43
C MET A 73 11.25 8.54 -13.06
N PHE A 74 12.40 8.26 -12.47
CA PHE A 74 12.49 7.70 -11.12
C PHE A 74 11.90 8.65 -10.07
N LEU A 75 12.23 9.93 -10.13
CA LEU A 75 11.68 10.94 -9.21
C LEU A 75 10.16 11.09 -9.39
N ILE A 76 9.68 11.14 -10.63
CA ILE A 76 8.25 11.22 -10.93
C ILE A 76 7.53 9.97 -10.37
N TYR A 77 8.08 8.79 -10.55
CA TYR A 77 7.54 7.55 -10.02
C TYR A 77 7.39 7.61 -8.50
N ILE A 78 8.45 8.01 -7.78
CA ILE A 78 8.42 8.12 -6.32
C ILE A 78 7.36 9.12 -5.86
N VAL A 79 7.31 10.31 -6.46
CA VAL A 79 6.33 11.33 -6.08
C VAL A 79 4.91 10.84 -6.32
N VAL A 80 4.64 10.19 -7.44
CA VAL A 80 3.31 9.66 -7.77
C VAL A 80 2.87 8.60 -6.75
N ILE A 81 3.72 7.63 -6.43
CA ILE A 81 3.35 6.59 -5.46
C ILE A 81 3.18 7.15 -4.05
N ASP A 82 3.98 8.14 -3.65
CA ASP A 82 3.84 8.79 -2.35
C ASP A 82 2.52 9.54 -2.24
N VAL A 83 2.13 10.29 -3.27
CA VAL A 83 0.83 10.98 -3.32
C VAL A 83 -0.32 9.99 -3.29
N VAL A 84 -0.27 8.93 -4.07
CA VAL A 84 -1.29 7.88 -4.07
C VAL A 84 -1.40 7.23 -2.69
N ALA A 85 -0.28 6.95 -2.04
CA ALA A 85 -0.28 6.38 -0.70
C ALA A 85 -0.91 7.30 0.33
N LEU A 86 -0.60 8.61 0.29
CA LEU A 86 -1.20 9.59 1.20
C LEU A 86 -2.72 9.69 1.01
N VAL A 87 -3.18 9.67 -0.26
CA VAL A 87 -4.62 9.66 -0.56
C VAL A 87 -5.28 8.39 -0.04
N MET A 88 -4.63 7.23 -0.20
CA MET A 88 -5.13 5.96 0.32
C MET A 88 -5.24 5.96 1.84
N VAL A 89 -4.23 6.45 2.55
CA VAL A 89 -4.25 6.57 4.01
C VAL A 89 -5.41 7.46 4.47
N GLY A 90 -5.62 8.58 3.80
CA GLY A 90 -6.74 9.48 4.09
C GLY A 90 -8.10 8.79 3.91
N ARG A 91 -8.26 8.01 2.85
CA ARG A 91 -9.49 7.24 2.60
C ARG A 91 -9.66 6.12 3.62
N MET A 92 -8.61 5.39 3.93
CA MET A 92 -8.65 4.33 4.95
C MET A 92 -9.06 4.87 6.31
N SER A 93 -8.50 6.00 6.71
CA SER A 93 -8.84 6.64 7.98
C SER A 93 -10.32 7.03 8.06
N ARG A 94 -10.91 7.50 6.96
CA ARG A 94 -12.33 7.83 6.90
C ARG A 94 -13.22 6.58 6.91
N ASN A 95 -12.83 5.54 6.17
CA ASN A 95 -13.59 4.29 6.08
C ASN A 95 -13.47 3.46 7.35
N ASP A 96 -12.35 3.54 8.07
CA ASP A 96 -12.12 2.79 9.30
C ASP A 96 -13.13 3.17 10.39
N SER A 97 -13.47 4.43 10.52
CA SER A 97 -14.48 4.87 11.48
C SER A 97 -15.86 4.26 11.18
N GLN A 98 -16.26 4.23 9.91
CA GLN A 98 -17.54 3.63 9.48
C GLN A 98 -17.56 2.13 9.69
N ILE A 99 -16.49 1.43 9.35
CA ILE A 99 -16.37 -0.03 9.55
C ILE A 99 -16.42 -0.37 11.05
N ARG A 100 -15.79 0.45 11.88
CA ARG A 100 -15.81 0.25 13.33
C ARG A 100 -17.21 0.42 13.89
N GLU A 101 -17.96 1.42 13.45
CA GLU A 101 -19.35 1.63 13.84
C GLU A 101 -20.23 0.44 13.43
N GLU A 102 -20.12 -0.03 12.19
CA GLU A 102 -20.83 -1.23 11.71
C GLU A 102 -20.51 -2.46 12.55
N TYR A 103 -19.23 -2.66 12.88
CA TYR A 103 -18.77 -3.78 13.70
C TYR A 103 -19.35 -3.71 15.12
N ASP A 104 -19.34 -2.54 15.73
CA ASP A 104 -19.88 -2.33 17.08
C ASP A 104 -21.41 -2.54 17.09
N GLU A 105 -22.12 -2.11 16.05
CA GLU A 105 -23.55 -2.37 15.92
C GLU A 105 -23.87 -3.86 15.78
N GLN A 106 -23.06 -4.59 14.99
CA GLN A 106 -23.22 -6.04 14.87
C GLN A 106 -22.99 -6.75 16.20
N GLN A 107 -22.00 -6.33 16.96
CA GLN A 107 -21.71 -6.89 18.27
C GLN A 107 -22.83 -6.63 19.29
N ARG A 108 -23.49 -5.46 19.20
CA ARG A 108 -24.64 -5.14 20.06
C ARG A 108 -25.88 -5.98 19.74
N ARG A 109 -26.03 -6.41 18.50
CA ARG A 109 -27.18 -7.23 18.07
C ARG A 109 -27.08 -8.69 18.49
N TRP A 110 -25.88 -9.17 18.83
CA TRP A 110 -25.63 -10.54 19.29
C TRP A 110 -25.36 -10.53 20.78
N PRO A 111 -26.33 -10.95 21.60
CA PRO A 111 -26.11 -11.07 23.04
C PRO A 111 -25.14 -12.22 23.38
#